data_035bb2d684194c561d11d01934a5983d
#
_entry.id   035bb2d684194c561d11d01934a5983d
#
_cell.length_a   1.000
_cell.length_b   1.000
_cell.length_c   1.000
_cell.angle_alpha   90.00
_cell.angle_beta   90.00
_cell.angle_gamma   90.00
#
_symmetry.space_group_name_H-M   'P 1'
#
loop_
_entity.id
_entity.type
_entity.pdbx_description
1 polymer ?
#
loop_
_entity_poly.entity_id
_entity_poly.type
_entity_poly.pdbx_seq_one_letter_code
_entity_poly.pdbx_strand_id
1 'polypeptide(L)'
;MRDVPTTEGSDTAVWIAARIVELYHTARRNLFPREADTAAAGPLVGFAGGDDQLFADFKQHVGASHWTPLEAFGLAFPTLPAAADELTVISWILPHPAQVKANNRVEMRLPAKSWALGAGEATR
;
A
#
# COMPACT_ATOMS: atom_id res chain seq x y z
N MET A 1 -36.12 -4.59 -2.56
CA MET A 1 -34.99 -5.26 -1.95
C MET A 1 -34.24 -5.95 -3.10
N ARG A 2 -33.17 -5.32 -3.58
CA ARG A 2 -32.37 -5.88 -4.67
C ARG A 2 -31.11 -6.45 -4.04
N ASP A 3 -31.00 -7.77 -4.05
CA ASP A 3 -29.78 -8.46 -3.74
C ASP A 3 -28.72 -8.08 -4.80
N VAL A 4 -27.75 -7.28 -4.39
CA VAL A 4 -26.54 -7.05 -5.16
C VAL A 4 -25.64 -8.26 -4.93
N PRO A 5 -25.22 -8.99 -5.96
CA PRO A 5 -24.30 -10.11 -5.76
C PRO A 5 -22.94 -9.56 -5.33
N THR A 6 -22.60 -9.75 -4.07
CA THR A 6 -21.36 -9.36 -3.41
C THR A 6 -20.14 -10.17 -3.88
N THR A 7 -20.31 -11.07 -4.84
CA THR A 7 -19.31 -12.08 -5.22
C THR A 7 -18.26 -11.55 -6.19
N GLU A 8 -18.63 -10.68 -7.13
CA GLU A 8 -17.68 -10.20 -8.17
C GLU A 8 -16.61 -9.24 -7.59
N GLY A 9 -16.98 -8.37 -6.65
CA GLY A 9 -16.03 -7.46 -6.01
C GLY A 9 -14.99 -8.19 -5.16
N SER A 10 -15.37 -9.31 -4.55
CA SER A 10 -14.46 -10.14 -3.74
C SER A 10 -13.40 -10.82 -4.62
N ASP A 11 -13.77 -11.33 -5.76
CA ASP A 11 -12.86 -12.02 -6.69
C ASP A 11 -11.82 -11.05 -7.28
N THR A 12 -12.24 -9.84 -7.64
CA THR A 12 -11.35 -8.80 -8.16
C THR A 12 -10.34 -8.36 -7.11
N ALA A 13 -10.76 -8.14 -5.86
CA ALA A 13 -9.88 -7.76 -4.77
C ALA A 13 -8.84 -8.86 -4.47
N VAL A 14 -9.27 -10.11 -4.45
CA VAL A 14 -8.37 -11.28 -4.27
C VAL A 14 -7.36 -11.36 -5.40
N TRP A 15 -7.79 -11.18 -6.65
CA TRP A 15 -6.90 -11.17 -7.80
C TRP A 15 -5.87 -10.05 -7.74
N ILE A 16 -6.29 -8.81 -7.42
CA ILE A 16 -5.39 -7.66 -7.29
C ILE A 16 -4.37 -7.91 -6.18
N ALA A 17 -4.81 -8.36 -5.00
CA ALA A 17 -3.92 -8.65 -3.89
C ALA A 17 -2.87 -9.71 -4.26
N ALA A 18 -3.29 -10.81 -4.89
CA ALA A 18 -2.40 -11.86 -5.38
C ALA A 18 -1.38 -11.32 -6.39
N ARG A 19 -1.82 -10.45 -7.31
CA ARG A 19 -0.94 -9.84 -8.31
C ARG A 19 0.09 -8.91 -7.69
N ILE A 20 -0.29 -8.11 -6.68
CA ILE A 20 0.64 -7.26 -5.92
C ILE A 20 1.71 -8.12 -5.24
N VAL A 21 1.30 -9.21 -4.58
CA VAL A 21 2.24 -10.14 -3.92
C VAL A 21 3.21 -10.76 -4.93
N GLU A 22 2.72 -11.22 -6.07
CA GLU A 22 3.55 -11.79 -7.14
C GLU A 22 4.57 -10.78 -7.67
N LEU A 23 4.13 -9.57 -7.98
CA LEU A 23 5.00 -8.50 -8.46
C LEU A 23 6.06 -8.12 -7.43
N TYR A 24 5.68 -8.03 -6.15
CA TYR A 24 6.61 -7.79 -5.06
C TYR A 24 7.72 -8.84 -5.00
N HIS A 25 7.37 -10.12 -5.03
CA HIS A 25 8.38 -11.19 -4.99
C HIS A 25 9.28 -11.20 -6.23
N THR A 26 8.74 -10.86 -7.39
CA THR A 26 9.52 -10.76 -8.62
C THR A 26 10.48 -9.57 -8.56
N ALA A 27 10.00 -8.40 -8.20
CA ALA A 27 10.82 -7.19 -8.08
C ALA A 27 11.90 -7.34 -7.01
N ARG A 28 11.55 -7.92 -5.85
CA ARG A 28 12.49 -8.14 -4.77
C ARG A 28 13.66 -9.03 -5.16
N ARG A 29 13.42 -10.11 -5.88
CA ARG A 29 14.50 -10.98 -6.38
C ARG A 29 15.48 -10.24 -7.28
N ASN A 30 14.98 -9.25 -8.02
CA ASN A 30 15.79 -8.47 -8.94
C ASN A 30 16.54 -7.33 -8.25
N LEU A 31 15.94 -6.72 -7.23
CA LEU A 31 16.48 -5.56 -6.51
C LEU A 31 17.38 -5.97 -5.32
N PHE A 32 17.09 -7.10 -4.69
CA PHE A 32 17.80 -7.57 -3.49
C PHE A 32 18.27 -9.02 -3.60
N PRO A 33 19.14 -9.33 -4.55
CA PRO A 33 19.56 -10.71 -4.80
C PRO A 33 20.28 -11.37 -3.62
N ARG A 34 20.85 -10.58 -2.70
CA ARG A 34 21.54 -11.07 -1.49
C ARG A 34 20.61 -11.30 -0.29
N GLU A 35 19.43 -10.71 -0.30
CA GLU A 35 18.44 -10.80 0.78
C GLU A 35 17.27 -11.74 0.41
N ALA A 36 17.31 -12.35 -0.74
CA ALA A 36 16.24 -13.20 -1.27
C ALA A 36 15.95 -14.44 -0.41
N ASP A 37 16.79 -14.73 0.55
CA ASP A 37 16.80 -16.01 1.27
C ASP A 37 16.03 -16.01 2.59
N THR A 38 15.38 -14.93 2.95
CA THR A 38 14.51 -14.93 4.12
C THR A 38 13.07 -14.88 3.68
N ALA A 39 12.28 -15.81 4.18
CA ALA A 39 10.83 -15.85 4.11
C ALA A 39 10.23 -14.54 4.67
N ALA A 40 10.44 -13.44 3.96
CA ALA A 40 9.75 -12.21 4.26
C ALA A 40 8.28 -12.44 3.97
N ALA A 41 7.46 -12.17 4.97
CA ALA A 41 6.03 -12.06 4.75
C ALA A 41 5.79 -11.16 3.53
N GLY A 42 4.93 -11.59 2.62
CA GLY A 42 4.53 -10.79 1.48
C GLY A 42 3.90 -9.46 1.92
N PRO A 43 3.66 -8.53 0.99
CA PRO A 43 3.00 -7.29 1.30
C PRO A 43 1.62 -7.55 1.90
N LEU A 44 1.24 -6.73 2.88
CA LEU A 44 -0.14 -6.67 3.34
C LEU A 44 -0.89 -5.73 2.40
N VAL A 45 -1.99 -6.19 1.83
CA VAL A 45 -2.82 -5.42 0.91
C VAL A 45 -4.17 -5.16 1.56
N GLY A 46 -4.64 -3.91 1.49
CA GLY A 46 -5.93 -3.49 1.99
C GLY A 46 -6.71 -2.70 0.94
N PHE A 47 -8.02 -2.71 1.09
CA PHE A 47 -8.97 -2.01 0.22
C PHE A 47 -9.92 -1.17 1.08
N ALA A 48 -10.26 0.02 0.59
CA ALA A 48 -11.26 0.89 1.21
C ALA A 48 -12.09 1.57 0.11
N GLY A 49 -13.35 1.85 0.37
CA GLY A 49 -14.18 2.68 -0.51
C GLY A 49 -13.62 4.10 -0.57
N GLY A 50 -13.70 4.74 -1.72
CA GLY A 50 -13.26 6.13 -1.88
C GLY A 50 -14.14 7.14 -1.14
N ASP A 51 -15.34 6.73 -0.74
CA ASP A 51 -16.31 7.47 0.06
C ASP A 51 -16.17 7.25 1.58
N ASP A 52 -15.16 6.47 2.04
CA ASP A 52 -14.92 6.26 3.46
C ASP A 52 -14.68 7.61 4.17
N GLN A 53 -15.47 7.88 5.21
CA GLN A 53 -15.44 9.13 5.98
C GLN A 53 -14.06 9.44 6.56
N LEU A 54 -13.25 8.43 6.85
CA LEU A 54 -11.90 8.61 7.37
C LEU A 54 -11.01 9.46 6.46
N PHE A 55 -11.21 9.41 5.13
CA PHE A 55 -10.45 10.24 4.20
C PHE A 55 -10.77 11.74 4.36
N ALA A 56 -12.02 12.09 4.67
CA ALA A 56 -12.40 13.48 4.98
C ALA A 56 -11.85 13.89 6.36
N ASP A 57 -11.89 12.99 7.34
CA ASP A 57 -11.39 13.23 8.68
C ASP A 57 -9.86 13.46 8.69
N PHE A 58 -9.11 12.81 7.81
CA PHE A 58 -7.68 13.05 7.66
C PHE A 58 -7.35 14.50 7.30
N LYS A 59 -8.19 15.21 6.55
CA LYS A 59 -8.00 16.64 6.29
C LYS A 59 -8.02 17.47 7.56
N GLN A 60 -8.82 17.10 8.55
CA GLN A 60 -8.92 17.80 9.83
C GLN A 60 -7.72 17.51 10.72
N HIS A 61 -7.22 16.27 10.73
CA HIS A 61 -6.18 15.81 11.64
C HIS A 61 -4.76 15.95 11.08
N VAL A 62 -4.60 15.73 9.76
CA VAL A 62 -3.29 15.78 9.09
C VAL A 62 -3.04 17.16 8.49
N GLY A 63 -4.08 17.76 7.88
CA GLY A 63 -4.01 19.08 7.26
C GLY A 63 -4.87 19.18 6.01
N ALA A 64 -5.30 20.41 5.69
CA ALA A 64 -6.18 20.67 4.56
C ALA A 64 -5.61 20.29 3.18
N SER A 65 -4.29 20.18 3.08
CA SER A 65 -3.58 19.74 1.87
C SER A 65 -3.64 18.21 1.65
N HIS A 66 -4.15 17.45 2.62
CA HIS A 66 -4.34 16.01 2.46
C HIS A 66 -5.52 15.74 1.52
N TRP A 67 -5.24 15.15 0.37
CA TRP A 67 -6.28 14.89 -0.64
C TRP A 67 -7.18 13.73 -0.23
N THR A 68 -8.48 13.89 -0.52
CA THR A 68 -9.39 12.75 -0.53
C THR A 68 -9.17 11.90 -1.79
N PRO A 69 -9.65 10.64 -1.83
CA PRO A 69 -9.53 9.81 -3.03
C PRO A 69 -10.13 10.47 -4.28
N LEU A 70 -11.26 11.13 -4.14
CA LEU A 70 -11.91 11.84 -5.26
C LEU A 70 -11.08 13.02 -5.76
N GLU A 71 -10.49 13.82 -4.87
CA GLU A 71 -9.60 14.91 -5.25
C GLU A 71 -8.36 14.40 -5.97
N ALA A 72 -7.72 13.35 -5.44
CA ALA A 72 -6.55 12.75 -6.06
C ALA A 72 -6.86 12.17 -7.45
N PHE A 73 -8.02 11.51 -7.59
CA PHE A 73 -8.47 10.98 -8.87
C PHE A 73 -8.74 12.11 -9.88
N GLY A 74 -9.43 13.17 -9.47
CA GLY A 74 -9.72 14.33 -10.33
C GLY A 74 -8.45 15.06 -10.81
N LEU A 75 -7.40 15.10 -9.99
CA LEU A 75 -6.10 15.64 -10.38
C LEU A 75 -5.39 14.76 -11.41
N ALA A 76 -5.45 13.44 -11.24
CA ALA A 76 -4.81 12.49 -12.15
C ALA A 76 -5.58 12.32 -13.47
N PHE A 77 -6.90 12.41 -13.42
CA PHE A 77 -7.80 12.15 -14.56
C PHE A 77 -8.86 13.26 -14.71
N PRO A 78 -8.45 14.49 -15.05
CA PRO A 78 -9.35 15.66 -15.03
C PRO A 78 -10.51 15.60 -16.03
N THR A 79 -10.44 14.70 -17.01
CA THR A 79 -11.49 14.52 -18.03
C THR A 79 -12.43 13.36 -17.75
N LEU A 80 -12.15 12.56 -16.70
CA LEU A 80 -12.99 11.43 -16.32
C LEU A 80 -13.87 11.80 -15.12
N PRO A 81 -15.19 11.87 -15.28
CA PRO A 81 -16.08 12.05 -14.13
C PRO A 81 -16.09 10.77 -13.28
N ALA A 82 -16.08 10.94 -11.97
CA ALA A 82 -16.24 9.86 -11.02
C ALA A 82 -16.94 10.38 -9.76
N ALA A 83 -17.67 9.51 -9.08
CA ALA A 83 -18.17 9.75 -7.75
C ALA A 83 -17.27 9.02 -6.73
N ALA A 84 -17.27 9.46 -5.48
CA ALA A 84 -16.39 8.88 -4.45
C ALA A 84 -16.69 7.40 -4.19
N ASP A 85 -17.96 6.99 -4.24
CA ASP A 85 -18.44 5.62 -4.08
C ASP A 85 -18.10 4.70 -5.27
N GLU A 86 -17.69 5.27 -6.41
CA GLU A 86 -17.20 4.53 -7.57
C GLU A 86 -15.68 4.23 -7.49
N LEU A 87 -14.99 4.82 -6.52
CA LEU A 87 -13.55 4.67 -6.35
C LEU A 87 -13.21 3.64 -5.28
N THR A 88 -12.14 2.92 -5.52
CA THR A 88 -11.53 2.02 -4.52
C THR A 88 -10.10 2.46 -4.27
N VAL A 89 -9.76 2.67 -3.01
CA VAL A 89 -8.38 2.90 -2.57
C VAL A 89 -7.73 1.56 -2.29
N ILE A 90 -6.60 1.32 -2.93
CA ILE A 90 -5.78 0.13 -2.73
C ILE A 90 -4.51 0.58 -2.02
N SER A 91 -4.23 0.00 -0.87
CA SER A 91 -3.02 0.26 -0.12
C SER A 91 -2.27 -1.02 0.17
N TRP A 92 -0.95 -0.93 0.28
CA TRP A 92 -0.12 -2.06 0.68
C TRP A 92 1.02 -1.61 1.57
N ILE A 93 1.43 -2.50 2.46
CA ILE A 93 2.58 -2.33 3.34
C ILE A 93 3.66 -3.30 2.90
N LEU A 94 4.85 -2.79 2.61
CA LEU A 94 6.02 -3.60 2.29
C LEU A 94 6.79 -3.90 3.58
N PRO A 95 6.81 -5.15 4.06
CA PRO A 95 7.51 -5.47 5.29
C PRO A 95 9.03 -5.48 5.07
N HIS A 96 9.77 -4.92 6.02
CA HIS A 96 11.21 -5.14 6.08
C HIS A 96 11.53 -6.60 6.44
N PRO A 97 12.65 -7.16 5.95
CA PRO A 97 13.15 -8.46 6.37
C PRO A 97 13.29 -8.57 7.89
N ALA A 98 13.09 -9.76 8.43
CA ALA A 98 13.15 -9.99 9.87
C ALA A 98 14.50 -9.56 10.48
N GLN A 99 15.60 -9.84 9.78
CA GLN A 99 16.94 -9.43 10.21
C GLN A 99 17.10 -7.91 10.26
N VAL A 100 16.57 -7.19 9.27
CA VAL A 100 16.61 -5.71 9.26
C VAL A 100 15.83 -5.14 10.45
N LYS A 101 14.67 -5.71 10.75
CA LYS A 101 13.88 -5.32 11.94
C LYS A 101 14.63 -5.61 13.24
N ALA A 102 15.27 -6.76 13.34
CA ALA A 102 16.07 -7.14 14.51
C ALA A 102 17.27 -6.19 14.69
N ASN A 103 17.99 -5.90 13.63
CA ASN A 103 19.12 -4.96 13.67
C ASN A 103 18.67 -3.57 14.13
N ASN A 104 17.52 -3.09 13.64
CA ASN A 104 17.03 -1.77 14.02
C ASN A 104 16.54 -1.68 15.47
N ARG A 105 16.06 -2.79 16.05
CA ARG A 105 15.58 -2.83 17.45
C ARG A 105 16.67 -2.64 18.48
N VAL A 106 17.92 -2.98 18.17
CA VAL A 106 19.06 -2.82 19.09
C VAL A 106 19.69 -1.44 19.04
N GLU A 107 19.31 -0.64 18.05
CA GLU A 107 19.82 0.72 17.89
C GLU A 107 18.99 1.71 18.73
N MET A 108 19.69 2.53 19.53
CA MET A 108 19.03 3.42 20.48
C MET A 108 19.03 4.90 20.04
N ARG A 109 19.84 5.27 19.07
CA ARG A 109 20.01 6.68 18.68
C ARG A 109 19.76 6.94 17.20
N LEU A 110 20.19 6.06 16.34
CA LEU A 110 20.06 6.17 14.87
C LEU A 110 19.48 4.89 14.32
N PRO A 111 18.77 4.94 13.20
CA PRO A 111 18.34 3.74 12.53
C PRO A 111 19.52 2.85 12.15
N ALA A 112 19.36 1.53 12.21
CA ALA A 112 20.35 0.60 11.71
C ALA A 112 20.67 0.90 10.24
N LYS A 113 21.93 0.75 9.84
CA LYS A 113 22.35 0.98 8.45
C LYS A 113 21.53 0.18 7.44
N SER A 114 21.23 -1.09 7.75
CA SER A 114 20.40 -1.95 6.89
C SER A 114 18.97 -1.44 6.75
N TRP A 115 18.39 -0.82 7.80
CA TRP A 115 17.09 -0.17 7.76
C TRP A 115 17.10 1.05 6.84
N ALA A 116 18.07 1.94 7.02
CA ALA A 116 18.19 3.18 6.26
C ALA A 116 18.45 2.93 4.76
N LEU A 117 19.27 1.94 4.42
CA LEU A 117 19.52 1.55 3.03
C LEU A 117 18.29 0.91 2.37
N GLY A 118 17.58 0.04 3.09
CA GLY A 118 16.36 -0.58 2.57
C GLY A 118 15.25 0.42 2.25
N ALA A 119 15.11 1.47 3.06
CA ALA A 119 14.17 2.56 2.79
C ALA A 119 14.53 3.36 1.52
N GLY A 120 15.83 3.57 1.25
CA GLY A 120 16.31 4.32 0.08
C GLY A 120 16.19 3.55 -1.24
N GLU A 121 16.23 2.22 -1.21
CA GLU A 121 16.10 1.38 -2.40
C GLU A 121 14.65 1.12 -2.80
N ALA A 122 13.72 1.15 -1.86
CA ALA A 122 12.29 1.01 -2.14
C ALA A 122 11.67 2.23 -2.85
N THR A 123 12.40 3.35 -2.94
CA THR A 123 11.94 4.61 -3.55
C THR A 123 12.60 4.93 -4.90
N ARG A 124 13.38 4.04 -5.44
CA ARG A 124 13.95 4.15 -6.79
C ARG A 124 13.26 3.20 -7.73
#